data_77d869c04c93c8e5ec09d4b10d25aca6
#
_entry.id   77d869c04c93c8e5ec09d4b10d25aca6
#
_cell.length_a   1.000
_cell.length_b   1.000
_cell.length_c   1.000
_cell.angle_alpha   90.00
_cell.angle_beta   90.00
_cell.angle_gamma   90.00
#
_symmetry.space_group_name_H-M   'P 1'
#
loop_
_entity.id
_entity.type
_entity.pdbx_description
1 polymer ?
#
loop_
_entity_poly.entity_id
_entity_poly.type
_entity_poly.pdbx_seq_one_letter_code
_entity_poly.pdbx_strand_id
1 'polypeptide(L)'
;GINAAKNYQGDGDSTHRLFYDTIKGGDYRSRESNVYRLAEVSTNIIDQCVAQGVPFARDYGGLLDNRSFGGVLVSRTFYAKGQTGQQLLLGAYSAMNRQIGRGKIKMYNRHEMMDLVLVDGKARGIISRNLVSGAIERHSAHAVVIASGGYGNVFFLSTNAMGSNVSASWKIHK
;
A
#
# COMPACT_ATOMS: atom_id res chain seq x y z
N GLY A 1 6.86 -11.50 0.35
CA GLY A 1 6.96 -11.10 -1.04
C GLY A 1 5.78 -10.29 -1.54
N ILE A 2 5.87 -9.80 -2.75
CA ILE A 2 4.83 -9.05 -3.43
C ILE A 2 4.55 -9.66 -4.79
N ASN A 3 3.29 -9.89 -5.13
CA ASN A 3 2.88 -10.53 -6.39
C ASN A 3 2.71 -9.51 -7.52
N ALA A 4 3.24 -9.85 -8.70
CA ALA A 4 3.03 -9.09 -9.92
C ALA A 4 3.05 -10.00 -11.15
N ALA A 5 2.21 -9.70 -12.12
CA ALA A 5 2.04 -10.51 -13.32
C ALA A 5 3.10 -10.20 -14.41
N LYS A 6 4.39 -10.22 -14.02
CA LYS A 6 5.49 -9.93 -14.97
C LYS A 6 5.82 -11.08 -15.92
N ASN A 7 5.49 -12.31 -15.54
CA ASN A 7 5.70 -13.51 -16.36
C ASN A 7 7.15 -13.68 -16.89
N TYR A 8 8.15 -13.33 -16.08
CA TYR A 8 9.56 -13.38 -16.49
C TYR A 8 10.04 -14.80 -16.88
N GLN A 9 9.50 -15.82 -16.23
CA GLN A 9 9.89 -17.22 -16.45
C GLN A 9 9.03 -17.91 -17.52
N GLY A 10 8.03 -17.23 -18.07
CA GLY A 10 7.17 -17.81 -19.09
C GLY A 10 6.19 -18.88 -18.57
N ASP A 11 5.87 -18.88 -17.27
CA ASP A 11 4.97 -19.85 -16.63
C ASP A 11 3.49 -19.69 -17.03
N GLY A 12 3.21 -18.83 -18.01
CA GLY A 12 1.84 -18.55 -18.45
C GLY A 12 1.06 -17.64 -17.50
N ASP A 13 1.74 -16.77 -16.75
CA ASP A 13 1.07 -15.78 -15.94
C ASP A 13 0.53 -14.61 -16.79
N SER A 14 -0.49 -13.97 -16.28
CA SER A 14 -1.13 -12.82 -16.91
C SER A 14 -1.86 -11.95 -15.89
N THR A 15 -2.20 -10.75 -16.29
CA THR A 15 -3.08 -9.86 -15.51
C THR A 15 -4.38 -10.55 -15.12
N HIS A 16 -5.01 -11.24 -16.07
CA HIS A 16 -6.26 -11.97 -15.81
C HIS A 16 -6.08 -13.12 -14.83
N ARG A 17 -4.97 -13.86 -14.93
CA ARG A 17 -4.68 -14.96 -14.00
C ARG A 17 -4.42 -14.44 -12.58
N LEU A 18 -3.65 -13.38 -12.43
CA LEU A 18 -3.44 -12.74 -11.14
C LEU A 18 -4.74 -12.19 -10.54
N PHE A 19 -5.57 -11.56 -11.37
CA PHE A 19 -6.90 -11.12 -10.98
C PHE A 19 -7.76 -12.27 -10.47
N TYR A 20 -7.88 -13.35 -11.25
CA TYR A 20 -8.68 -14.52 -10.88
C TYR A 20 -8.20 -15.15 -9.57
N ASP A 21 -6.90 -15.37 -9.43
CA ASP A 21 -6.32 -15.98 -8.24
C ASP A 21 -6.54 -15.09 -7.00
N THR A 22 -6.49 -13.78 -7.16
CA THR A 22 -6.74 -12.82 -6.07
C THR A 22 -8.20 -12.82 -5.64
N ILE A 23 -9.13 -12.84 -6.58
CA ILE A 23 -10.57 -12.92 -6.29
C ILE A 23 -10.90 -14.23 -5.58
N LYS A 24 -10.38 -15.34 -6.11
CA LYS A 24 -10.57 -16.67 -5.52
C LYS A 24 -9.97 -16.77 -4.12
N GLY A 25 -8.73 -16.30 -3.94
CA GLY A 25 -8.06 -16.26 -2.64
C GLY A 25 -8.75 -15.37 -1.61
N GLY A 26 -9.45 -14.34 -2.04
CA GLY A 26 -10.30 -13.48 -1.21
C GLY A 26 -11.72 -14.01 -1.00
N ASP A 27 -11.98 -15.26 -1.33
CA ASP A 27 -13.29 -15.91 -1.16
C ASP A 27 -14.42 -15.16 -1.89
N TYR A 28 -14.11 -14.61 -3.06
CA TYR A 28 -15.04 -13.86 -3.94
C TYR A 28 -15.70 -12.64 -3.28
N ARG A 29 -15.06 -12.05 -2.26
CA ARG A 29 -15.58 -10.89 -1.50
C ARG A 29 -15.00 -9.56 -1.93
N SER A 30 -13.96 -9.56 -2.74
CA SER A 30 -13.29 -8.35 -3.18
C SER A 30 -14.08 -7.64 -4.28
N ARG A 31 -13.91 -6.33 -4.38
CA ARG A 31 -14.45 -5.55 -5.50
C ARG A 31 -13.62 -5.84 -6.76
N GLU A 32 -14.20 -6.52 -7.72
CA GLU A 32 -13.53 -7.05 -8.91
C GLU A 32 -12.80 -5.95 -9.71
N SER A 33 -13.43 -4.82 -9.95
CA SER A 33 -12.83 -3.71 -10.69
C SER A 33 -11.53 -3.19 -10.05
N ASN A 34 -11.48 -3.13 -8.72
CA ASN A 34 -10.28 -2.72 -8.00
C ASN A 34 -9.17 -3.76 -8.09
N VAL A 35 -9.53 -5.05 -7.98
CA VAL A 35 -8.57 -6.15 -8.07
C VAL A 35 -8.02 -6.27 -9.48
N TYR A 36 -8.86 -6.12 -10.52
CA TYR A 36 -8.40 -6.12 -11.90
C TYR A 36 -7.41 -4.99 -12.17
N ARG A 37 -7.75 -3.78 -11.72
CA ARG A 37 -6.84 -2.63 -11.85
C ARG A 37 -5.52 -2.83 -11.11
N LEU A 38 -5.56 -3.41 -9.92
CA LEU A 38 -4.33 -3.75 -9.17
C LEU A 38 -3.47 -4.76 -9.94
N ALA A 39 -4.08 -5.81 -10.48
CA ALA A 39 -3.37 -6.81 -11.29
C ALA A 39 -2.75 -6.18 -12.55
N GLU A 40 -3.48 -5.30 -13.21
CA GLU A 40 -3.01 -4.58 -14.41
C GLU A 40 -1.79 -3.69 -14.12
N VAL A 41 -1.79 -2.93 -13.02
CA VAL A 41 -0.68 -2.03 -12.68
C VAL A 41 0.45 -2.72 -11.92
N SER A 42 0.30 -3.97 -11.52
CA SER A 42 1.25 -4.67 -10.64
C SER A 42 2.67 -4.70 -11.21
N THR A 43 2.82 -4.86 -12.52
CA THR A 43 4.12 -4.88 -13.19
C THR A 43 4.84 -3.54 -13.08
N ASN A 44 4.10 -2.44 -13.27
CA ASN A 44 4.64 -1.08 -13.15
C ASN A 44 5.01 -0.73 -11.71
N ILE A 45 4.25 -1.26 -10.73
CA ILE A 45 4.54 -1.06 -9.30
C ILE A 45 5.90 -1.67 -8.94
N ILE A 46 6.20 -2.87 -9.43
CA ILE A 46 7.53 -3.50 -9.21
C ILE A 46 8.64 -2.63 -9.79
N ASP A 47 8.51 -2.16 -11.03
CA ASP A 47 9.50 -1.32 -11.67
C ASP A 47 9.70 0.00 -10.91
N GLN A 48 8.62 0.59 -10.42
CA GLN A 48 8.66 1.79 -9.61
C GLN A 48 9.37 1.56 -8.27
N CYS A 49 9.14 0.42 -7.62
CA CYS A 49 9.84 0.04 -6.39
C CYS A 49 11.33 -0.15 -6.64
N VAL A 50 11.73 -0.78 -7.74
CA VAL A 50 13.13 -0.90 -8.14
C VAL A 50 13.76 0.48 -8.35
N ALA A 51 13.08 1.37 -9.07
CA ALA A 51 13.55 2.74 -9.30
C ALA A 51 13.68 3.55 -8.00
N GLN A 52 12.91 3.21 -6.96
CA GLN A 52 13.01 3.81 -5.62
C GLN A 52 14.13 3.21 -4.76
N GLY A 53 14.83 2.19 -5.26
CA GLY A 53 15.96 1.57 -4.57
C GLY A 53 15.63 0.33 -3.75
N VAL A 54 14.47 -0.29 -3.95
CA VAL A 54 14.12 -1.55 -3.27
C VAL A 54 15.02 -2.68 -3.80
N PRO A 55 15.81 -3.33 -2.92
CA PRO A 55 16.78 -4.36 -3.32
C PRO A 55 16.11 -5.73 -3.44
N PHE A 56 15.26 -5.92 -4.43
CA PHE A 56 14.71 -7.24 -4.73
C PHE A 56 15.82 -8.24 -5.08
N ALA A 57 15.61 -9.51 -4.73
CA ALA A 57 16.49 -10.58 -5.14
C ALA A 57 16.56 -10.64 -6.68
N ARG A 58 17.74 -11.03 -7.18
CA ARG A 58 18.01 -11.18 -8.61
C ARG A 58 18.57 -12.57 -8.88
N ASP A 59 18.29 -13.06 -10.08
CA ASP A 59 18.91 -14.26 -10.61
C ASP A 59 20.35 -14.00 -11.09
N TYR A 60 21.02 -15.04 -11.55
CA TYR A 60 22.40 -14.92 -12.06
C TYR A 60 22.49 -14.12 -13.36
N GLY A 61 21.40 -13.99 -14.10
CA GLY A 61 21.32 -13.14 -15.30
C GLY A 61 21.05 -11.66 -14.99
N GLY A 62 20.82 -11.32 -13.71
CA GLY A 62 20.54 -9.95 -13.27
C GLY A 62 19.08 -9.54 -13.36
N LEU A 63 18.19 -10.43 -13.78
CA LEU A 63 16.75 -10.21 -13.76
C LEU A 63 16.21 -10.34 -12.32
N LEU A 64 15.06 -9.72 -12.06
CA LEU A 64 14.39 -9.86 -10.76
C LEU A 64 13.97 -11.32 -10.56
N ASP A 65 14.44 -11.91 -9.48
CA ASP A 65 14.04 -13.27 -9.12
C ASP A 65 12.62 -13.29 -8.56
N ASN A 66 11.87 -14.32 -8.90
CA ASN A 66 10.53 -14.55 -8.39
C ASN A 66 10.31 -16.03 -8.10
N ARG A 67 9.33 -16.33 -7.29
CA ARG A 67 8.99 -17.70 -6.94
C ARG A 67 7.49 -17.86 -6.66
N SER A 68 7.06 -19.10 -6.62
CA SER A 68 5.70 -19.45 -6.20
C SER A 68 5.58 -19.43 -4.69
N PHE A 69 4.48 -18.84 -4.18
CA PHE A 69 4.12 -18.80 -2.76
C PHE A 69 2.63 -19.02 -2.57
N GLY A 70 2.26 -19.58 -1.40
CA GLY A 70 0.87 -19.65 -0.96
C GLY A 70 -0.04 -20.49 -1.85
N GLY A 71 0.47 -21.57 -2.48
CA GLY A 71 -0.33 -22.44 -3.33
C GLY A 71 -0.57 -21.88 -4.75
N VAL A 72 0.02 -20.75 -5.10
CA VAL A 72 0.00 -20.21 -6.47
C VAL A 72 0.88 -21.08 -7.36
N LEU A 73 0.35 -21.50 -8.51
CA LEU A 73 1.00 -22.44 -9.43
C LEU A 73 2.03 -21.79 -10.36
N VAL A 74 2.21 -20.47 -10.29
CA VAL A 74 3.14 -19.71 -11.12
C VAL A 74 4.11 -18.90 -10.28
N SER A 75 5.31 -18.67 -10.80
CA SER A 75 6.31 -17.81 -10.16
C SER A 75 5.97 -16.36 -10.43
N ARG A 76 5.40 -15.66 -9.45
CA ARG A 76 5.02 -14.24 -9.55
C ARG A 76 5.37 -13.41 -8.33
N THR A 77 5.96 -14.03 -7.30
CA THR A 77 6.25 -13.35 -6.04
C THR A 77 7.67 -12.81 -6.04
N PHE A 78 7.79 -11.51 -6.12
CA PHE A 78 9.06 -10.78 -5.98
C PHE A 78 9.37 -10.56 -4.50
N TYR A 79 10.64 -10.63 -4.11
CA TYR A 79 11.02 -10.67 -2.71
C TYR A 79 12.41 -10.08 -2.44
N ALA A 80 12.64 -9.64 -1.22
CA ALA A 80 13.93 -9.20 -0.68
C ALA A 80 14.24 -10.03 0.59
N LYS A 81 14.44 -11.32 0.43
CA LYS A 81 14.89 -12.34 1.41
C LYS A 81 14.53 -12.03 2.88
N GLY A 82 13.27 -12.20 3.25
CA GLY A 82 12.74 -11.97 4.60
C GLY A 82 12.49 -10.52 4.99
N GLN A 83 12.86 -9.56 4.15
CA GLN A 83 12.75 -8.11 4.45
C GLN A 83 11.90 -7.35 3.43
N THR A 84 11.09 -8.04 2.62
CA THR A 84 10.37 -7.42 1.50
C THR A 84 9.51 -6.23 1.93
N GLY A 85 8.69 -6.37 2.96
CA GLY A 85 7.84 -5.30 3.47
C GLY A 85 8.65 -4.12 4.02
N GLN A 86 9.69 -4.40 4.78
CA GLN A 86 10.59 -3.37 5.31
C GLN A 86 11.28 -2.60 4.19
N GLN A 87 11.78 -3.27 3.17
CA GLN A 87 12.48 -2.64 2.07
C GLN A 87 11.54 -1.82 1.18
N LEU A 88 10.31 -2.28 0.95
CA LEU A 88 9.28 -1.50 0.27
C LEU A 88 8.96 -0.21 1.03
N LEU A 89 8.81 -0.29 2.35
CA LEU A 89 8.56 0.88 3.19
C LEU A 89 9.75 1.86 3.15
N LEU A 90 10.97 1.36 3.31
CA LEU A 90 12.17 2.20 3.27
C LEU A 90 12.37 2.87 1.91
N GLY A 91 12.09 2.18 0.81
CA GLY A 91 12.15 2.75 -0.53
C GLY A 91 11.17 3.91 -0.72
N ALA A 92 9.91 3.70 -0.34
CA ALA A 92 8.88 4.74 -0.39
C ALA A 92 9.21 5.91 0.54
N TYR A 93 9.65 5.63 1.76
CA TYR A 93 10.03 6.65 2.74
C TYR A 93 11.21 7.50 2.27
N SER A 94 12.23 6.89 1.68
CA SER A 94 13.38 7.59 1.11
C SER A 94 12.98 8.51 -0.05
N ALA A 95 12.09 8.03 -0.93
CA ALA A 95 11.55 8.84 -2.03
C ALA A 95 10.75 10.03 -1.50
N MET A 96 9.92 9.83 -0.49
CA MET A 96 9.17 10.89 0.19
C MET A 96 10.10 11.93 0.83
N ASN A 97 11.12 11.49 1.57
CA ASN A 97 12.07 12.39 2.23
C ASN A 97 12.81 13.31 1.25
N ARG A 98 13.12 12.83 0.04
CA ARG A 98 13.66 13.69 -1.02
C ARG A 98 12.70 14.84 -1.39
N GLN A 99 11.39 14.58 -1.38
CA GLN A 99 10.40 15.63 -1.67
C GLN A 99 10.18 16.55 -0.47
N ILE A 100 10.31 16.05 0.75
CA ILE A 100 10.31 16.87 1.97
C ILE A 100 11.50 17.84 1.92
N GLY A 101 12.71 17.36 1.62
CA GLY A 101 13.90 18.18 1.48
C GLY A 101 13.80 19.24 0.38
N ARG A 102 12.96 19.01 -0.63
CA ARG A 102 12.64 19.99 -1.69
C ARG A 102 11.50 20.95 -1.34
N GLY A 103 10.94 20.86 -0.15
CA GLY A 103 9.81 21.66 0.29
C GLY A 103 8.46 21.35 -0.37
N LYS A 104 8.36 20.23 -1.10
CA LYS A 104 7.13 19.82 -1.81
C LYS A 104 6.16 19.03 -0.95
N ILE A 105 6.65 18.44 0.13
CA ILE A 105 5.86 17.66 1.10
C ILE A 105 6.13 18.21 2.48
N LYS A 106 5.06 18.43 3.25
CA LYS A 106 5.12 18.70 4.68
C LYS A 106 4.61 17.49 5.43
N MET A 107 5.43 16.96 6.35
CA MET A 107 5.09 15.77 7.14
C MET A 107 4.69 16.19 8.56
N TYR A 108 3.57 15.68 9.02
CA TYR A 108 3.05 15.92 10.36
C TYR A 108 3.14 14.63 11.19
N ASN A 109 4.29 14.43 11.83
CA ASN A 109 4.52 13.29 12.71
C ASN A 109 3.72 13.42 14.00
N ARG A 110 3.28 12.28 14.56
CA ARG A 110 2.51 12.23 15.82
C ARG A 110 1.26 13.10 15.77
N HIS A 111 0.58 13.07 14.63
CA HIS A 111 -0.74 13.71 14.47
C HIS A 111 -1.79 12.63 14.26
N GLU A 112 -2.90 12.78 14.94
CA GLU A 112 -4.09 11.95 14.76
C GLU A 112 -5.12 12.71 13.94
N MET A 113 -5.62 12.09 12.86
CA MET A 113 -6.75 12.63 12.13
C MET A 113 -8.01 12.56 13.01
N MET A 114 -8.62 13.70 13.25
CA MET A 114 -9.83 13.84 14.08
C MET A 114 -11.10 13.82 13.24
N ASP A 115 -11.08 14.51 12.09
CA ASP A 115 -12.26 14.62 11.24
C ASP A 115 -11.91 14.99 9.80
N LEU A 116 -12.84 14.72 8.87
CA LEU A 116 -12.80 15.15 7.48
C LEU A 116 -13.60 16.45 7.33
N VAL A 117 -13.00 17.45 6.73
CA VAL A 117 -13.69 18.73 6.46
C VAL A 117 -14.40 18.64 5.13
N LEU A 118 -15.73 18.77 5.16
CA LEU A 118 -16.57 18.86 3.98
C LEU A 118 -17.07 20.31 3.79
N VAL A 119 -16.97 20.81 2.58
CA VAL A 119 -17.54 22.10 2.16
C VAL A 119 -18.33 21.82 0.87
N ASP A 120 -19.62 22.10 0.87
CA ASP A 120 -20.53 21.81 -0.24
C ASP A 120 -20.43 20.37 -0.75
N GLY A 121 -20.36 19.41 0.18
CA GLY A 121 -20.25 17.98 -0.12
C GLY A 121 -18.88 17.53 -0.67
N LYS A 122 -17.87 18.40 -0.69
CA LYS A 122 -16.52 18.10 -1.18
C LYS A 122 -15.51 18.04 -0.04
N ALA A 123 -14.64 17.02 -0.05
CA ALA A 123 -13.53 16.92 0.89
C ALA A 123 -12.54 18.08 0.64
N ARG A 124 -12.36 18.94 1.62
CA ARG A 124 -11.54 20.16 1.53
C ARG A 124 -10.41 20.23 2.55
N GLY A 125 -10.24 19.19 3.34
CA GLY A 125 -9.17 19.14 4.32
C GLY A 125 -9.47 18.20 5.46
N ILE A 126 -8.64 18.28 6.48
CA ILE A 126 -8.78 17.48 7.71
C ILE A 126 -8.57 18.34 8.94
N ILE A 127 -9.12 17.89 10.06
CA ILE A 127 -8.76 18.35 11.40
C ILE A 127 -7.83 17.30 12.00
N SER A 128 -6.73 17.72 12.57
CA SER A 128 -5.81 16.83 13.28
C SER A 128 -5.54 17.31 14.70
N ARG A 129 -5.14 16.37 15.54
CA ARG A 129 -4.63 16.63 16.89
C ARG A 129 -3.15 16.30 16.95
N ASN A 130 -2.35 17.25 17.36
CA ASN A 130 -0.95 17.03 17.70
C ASN A 130 -0.88 16.22 19.00
N LEU A 131 -0.34 15.02 18.94
CA LEU A 131 -0.32 14.11 20.11
C LEU A 131 0.74 14.49 21.15
N VAL A 132 1.64 15.42 20.83
CA VAL A 132 2.65 15.91 21.77
C VAL A 132 2.12 17.10 22.57
N SER A 133 1.54 18.08 21.87
CA SER A 133 1.06 19.33 22.48
C SER A 133 -0.43 19.32 22.85
N GLY A 134 -1.21 18.39 22.27
CA GLY A 134 -2.67 18.37 22.38
C GLY A 134 -3.38 19.39 21.46
N ALA A 135 -2.65 20.21 20.73
CA ALA A 135 -3.23 21.25 19.88
C ALA A 135 -4.07 20.66 18.74
N ILE A 136 -5.19 21.32 18.46
CA ILE A 136 -6.05 20.99 17.31
C ILE A 136 -5.65 21.88 16.13
N GLU A 137 -5.40 21.27 15.00
CA GLU A 137 -4.89 21.93 13.80
C GLU A 137 -5.81 21.70 12.60
N ARG A 138 -5.89 22.67 11.71
CA ARG A 138 -6.65 22.59 10.46
C ARG A 138 -5.69 22.49 9.29
N HIS A 139 -5.97 21.58 8.37
CA HIS A 139 -5.21 21.42 7.13
C HIS A 139 -6.17 21.48 5.95
N SER A 140 -6.11 22.55 5.16
CA SER A 140 -6.92 22.68 3.94
C SER A 140 -6.23 22.02 2.76
N ALA A 141 -7.02 21.42 1.86
CA ALA A 141 -6.51 20.77 0.66
C ALA A 141 -7.58 20.74 -0.46
N HIS A 142 -7.14 20.65 -1.70
CA HIS A 142 -8.04 20.44 -2.85
C HIS A 142 -8.56 19.02 -2.94
N ALA A 143 -7.82 18.05 -2.39
CA ALA A 143 -8.20 16.65 -2.31
C ALA A 143 -7.64 16.02 -1.02
N VAL A 144 -8.31 15.00 -0.50
CA VAL A 144 -7.88 14.23 0.66
C VAL A 144 -7.78 12.77 0.28
N VAL A 145 -6.62 12.15 0.54
CA VAL A 145 -6.40 10.73 0.32
C VAL A 145 -6.32 10.04 1.67
N ILE A 146 -7.12 9.00 1.86
CA ILE A 146 -7.09 8.17 3.05
C ILE A 146 -6.28 6.92 2.75
N ALA A 147 -5.13 6.78 3.38
CA ALA A 147 -4.21 5.66 3.22
C ALA A 147 -3.85 5.04 4.58
N SER A 148 -4.85 4.87 5.44
CA SER A 148 -4.70 4.43 6.84
C SER A 148 -4.49 2.92 7.00
N GLY A 149 -4.38 2.19 5.90
CA GLY A 149 -4.24 0.73 5.91
C GLY A 149 -5.52 0.00 6.31
N GLY A 150 -5.36 -1.27 6.68
CA GLY A 150 -6.46 -2.13 7.09
C GLY A 150 -6.89 -1.96 8.55
N TYR A 151 -7.89 -2.73 8.95
CA TYR A 151 -8.48 -2.67 10.29
C TYR A 151 -8.70 -4.06 10.89
N GLY A 152 -7.75 -4.99 10.67
CA GLY A 152 -7.84 -6.36 11.19
C GLY A 152 -8.08 -6.45 12.69
N ASN A 153 -7.57 -5.48 13.48
CA ASN A 153 -7.75 -5.47 14.93
C ASN A 153 -9.17 -5.13 15.43
N VAL A 154 -10.12 -4.88 14.52
CA VAL A 154 -11.55 -4.86 14.85
C VAL A 154 -12.07 -6.27 15.15
N PHE A 155 -11.43 -7.29 14.59
CA PHE A 155 -11.84 -8.67 14.72
C PHE A 155 -11.06 -9.40 15.82
N PHE A 156 -11.72 -10.38 16.43
CA PHE A 156 -11.11 -11.25 17.45
C PHE A 156 -9.94 -12.07 16.85
N LEU A 157 -8.89 -12.23 17.62
CA LEU A 157 -7.66 -12.97 17.26
C LEU A 157 -6.95 -12.42 16.00
N SER A 158 -6.95 -11.13 15.79
CA SER A 158 -6.14 -10.51 14.75
C SER A 158 -4.63 -10.69 15.03
N THR A 159 -3.89 -11.02 14.00
CA THR A 159 -2.41 -11.07 14.03
C THR A 159 -1.76 -9.83 13.42
N ASN A 160 -2.56 -8.84 13.02
CA ASN A 160 -2.07 -7.59 12.48
C ASN A 160 -1.44 -6.71 13.56
N ALA A 161 -0.59 -5.76 13.13
CA ALA A 161 -0.06 -4.74 14.01
C ALA A 161 -1.20 -3.92 14.67
N MET A 162 -0.98 -3.46 15.89
CA MET A 162 -2.02 -2.76 16.67
C MET A 162 -2.55 -1.48 16.00
N GLY A 163 -1.75 -0.85 15.12
CA GLY A 163 -2.18 0.27 14.30
C GLY A 163 -3.20 -0.08 13.20
N SER A 164 -3.42 -1.37 12.91
CA SER A 164 -4.44 -1.82 11.96
C SER A 164 -5.84 -1.75 12.58
N ASN A 165 -6.29 -0.54 12.88
CA ASN A 165 -7.58 -0.24 13.51
C ASN A 165 -8.45 0.63 12.58
N VAL A 166 -9.73 0.79 12.94
CA VAL A 166 -10.72 1.45 12.09
C VAL A 166 -10.82 2.96 12.32
N SER A 167 -10.01 3.55 13.19
CA SER A 167 -10.21 4.92 13.70
C SER A 167 -10.37 5.98 12.60
N ALA A 168 -9.48 6.00 11.62
CA ALA A 168 -9.57 6.99 10.53
C ALA A 168 -10.77 6.71 9.60
N SER A 169 -10.97 5.46 9.20
CA SER A 169 -12.08 5.07 8.33
C SER A 169 -13.43 5.31 8.97
N TRP A 170 -13.56 5.07 10.27
CA TRP A 170 -14.76 5.36 11.04
C TRP A 170 -15.11 6.86 11.04
N LYS A 171 -14.12 7.72 11.24
CA LYS A 171 -14.31 9.18 11.26
C LYS A 171 -14.78 9.75 9.92
N ILE A 172 -14.50 9.03 8.83
CA ILE A 172 -14.93 9.43 7.49
C ILE A 172 -16.30 8.85 7.15
N HIS A 173 -16.58 7.65 7.63
CA HIS A 173 -17.86 6.97 7.40
C HIS A 173 -19.02 7.64 8.15
N LYS A 174 -18.74 8.17 9.31
CA LYS A 174 -19.68 8.89 10.19
C LYS A 174 -20.24 10.15 9.53
#